data_4f6ff9bf2c78e65b2544dd744a02e5b3
#
_entry.id   4f6ff9bf2c78e65b2544dd744a02e5b3
#
_cell.length_a   1.000
_cell.length_b   1.000
_cell.length_c   1.000
_cell.angle_alpha   90.00
_cell.angle_beta   90.00
_cell.angle_gamma   90.00
#
_symmetry.space_group_name_H-M   'P 1'
#
loop_
_entity.id
_entity.type
_entity.pdbx_description
1 polymer ?
#
loop_
_entity_poly.entity_id
_entity_poly.type
_entity_poly.pdbx_seq_one_letter_code
_entity_poly.pdbx_strand_id
1 'polypeptide(L)'
;MVRACERRGRRVLVVLHARHVARAAPRDRPLVRAWRRRAQLYACAAGGNDDWYWLAAAVAAGDAGWLVSNDEMRAPHFGMLSRGDFLRWKARTVVKFEMDGGDVALAPPPPYSESAQFDAGGWHVPARVGAGAGEASAATVVVRRPAPGALAWLCCAPAPSVRSQRQK
;
A
#
# COMPACT_ATOMS: atom_id res chain seq x y z
N MET A 1 -1.49 9.33 -16.40
CA MET A 1 -1.17 9.07 -14.99
C MET A 1 -1.52 10.24 -14.07
N VAL A 2 -0.76 11.36 -14.05
CA VAL A 2 -0.99 12.49 -13.11
C VAL A 2 -2.46 12.95 -13.12
N ARG A 3 -3.04 13.21 -14.30
CA ARG A 3 -4.46 13.59 -14.42
C ARG A 3 -5.43 12.53 -13.88
N ALA A 4 -5.09 11.25 -13.97
CA ALA A 4 -5.94 10.18 -13.43
C ALA A 4 -5.98 10.20 -11.89
N CYS A 5 -4.89 10.55 -11.24
CA CYS A 5 -4.83 10.77 -9.80
C CYS A 5 -5.56 12.06 -9.38
N GLU A 6 -5.34 13.15 -10.12
CA GLU A 6 -5.99 14.45 -9.85
C GLU A 6 -7.52 14.36 -9.97
N ARG A 7 -8.04 13.63 -10.95
CA ARG A 7 -9.50 13.37 -11.08
C ARG A 7 -10.09 12.63 -9.87
N ARG A 8 -9.26 11.94 -9.10
CA ARG A 8 -9.65 11.30 -7.82
C ARG A 8 -9.40 12.18 -6.60
N GLY A 9 -9.19 13.48 -6.80
CA GLY A 9 -8.95 14.45 -5.73
C GLY A 9 -7.59 14.29 -5.03
N ARG A 10 -6.63 13.57 -5.66
CA ARG A 10 -5.31 13.35 -5.06
C ARG A 10 -4.34 14.45 -5.44
N ARG A 11 -3.59 14.96 -4.45
CA ARG A 11 -2.41 15.77 -4.72
C ARG A 11 -1.30 14.85 -5.21
N VAL A 12 -0.58 15.24 -6.25
CA VAL A 12 0.42 14.39 -6.91
C VAL A 12 1.80 14.98 -6.74
N LEU A 13 2.73 14.14 -6.30
CA LEU A 13 4.16 14.39 -6.37
C LEU A 13 4.77 13.42 -7.39
N VAL A 14 5.41 13.95 -8.41
CA VAL A 14 6.16 13.18 -9.41
C VAL A 14 7.62 13.15 -8.97
N VAL A 15 8.14 11.98 -8.66
CA VAL A 15 9.55 11.79 -8.31
C VAL A 15 10.27 11.21 -9.52
N LEU A 16 11.28 11.90 -10.03
CA LEU A 16 12.07 11.47 -11.19
C LEU A 16 13.55 11.67 -10.93
N HIS A 17 14.36 10.74 -11.40
CA HIS A 17 15.80 10.98 -11.44
C HIS A 17 16.11 12.17 -12.37
N ALA A 18 17.06 13.04 -11.97
CA ALA A 18 17.43 14.25 -12.70
C ALA A 18 17.75 13.99 -14.19
N ARG A 19 18.32 12.82 -14.52
CA ARG A 19 18.59 12.41 -15.90
C ARG A 19 17.35 12.37 -16.79
N HIS A 20 16.20 11.91 -16.25
CA HIS A 20 14.95 11.85 -17.00
C HIS A 20 14.37 13.24 -17.24
N VAL A 21 14.55 14.14 -16.28
CA VAL A 21 14.14 15.54 -16.40
C VAL A 21 15.00 16.27 -17.44
N ALA A 22 16.33 16.05 -17.41
CA ALA A 22 17.27 16.68 -18.33
C ALA A 22 17.13 16.16 -19.78
N ARG A 23 16.84 14.86 -19.93
CA ARG A 23 16.70 14.20 -21.23
C ARG A 23 15.25 14.12 -21.72
N ALA A 24 14.32 14.86 -21.12
CA ALA A 24 12.93 14.89 -21.55
C ALA A 24 12.82 15.22 -23.04
N ALA A 25 12.08 14.36 -23.77
CA ALA A 25 11.83 14.57 -25.18
C ALA A 25 11.17 15.94 -25.43
N PRO A 26 11.37 16.60 -26.58
CA PRO A 26 10.81 17.91 -26.85
C PRO A 26 9.29 18.00 -26.58
N ARG A 27 8.54 16.95 -26.91
CA ARG A 27 7.09 16.83 -26.66
C ARG A 27 6.74 16.81 -25.16
N ASP A 28 7.63 16.31 -24.30
CA ASP A 28 7.38 16.13 -22.86
C ASP A 28 7.85 17.33 -22.02
N ARG A 29 8.71 18.19 -22.57
CA ARG A 29 9.24 19.38 -21.89
C ARG A 29 8.18 20.34 -21.36
N PRO A 30 7.07 20.61 -22.09
CA PRO A 30 5.98 21.41 -21.56
C PRO A 30 5.34 20.81 -20.30
N LEU A 31 5.20 19.49 -20.26
CA LEU A 31 4.67 18.75 -19.12
C LEU A 31 5.58 18.87 -17.89
N VAL A 32 6.89 18.63 -18.07
CA VAL A 32 7.91 18.79 -17.01
C VAL A 32 7.90 20.22 -16.45
N ARG A 33 7.81 21.24 -17.33
CA ARG A 33 7.70 22.64 -16.89
C ARG A 33 6.42 22.91 -16.12
N ALA A 34 5.30 22.31 -16.52
CA ALA A 34 4.04 22.44 -15.81
C ALA A 34 4.09 21.84 -14.40
N TRP A 35 4.68 20.65 -14.24
CA TRP A 35 4.87 20.02 -12.93
C TRP A 35 5.78 20.85 -12.02
N ARG A 36 6.86 21.42 -12.55
CA ARG A 36 7.73 22.33 -11.77
C ARG A 36 6.98 23.56 -11.28
N ARG A 37 6.21 24.23 -12.15
CA ARG A 37 5.44 25.42 -11.76
C ARG A 37 4.39 25.13 -10.68
N ARG A 38 3.87 23.91 -10.64
CA ARG A 38 2.87 23.47 -9.66
C ARG A 38 3.49 22.86 -8.39
N ALA A 39 4.81 22.88 -8.26
CA ALA A 39 5.53 22.17 -7.19
C ALA A 39 5.19 20.69 -7.08
N GLN A 40 4.88 20.05 -8.22
CA GLN A 40 4.51 18.63 -8.32
C GLN A 40 5.69 17.75 -8.74
N LEU A 41 6.87 18.31 -9.00
CA LEU A 41 8.03 17.56 -9.45
C LEU A 41 9.18 17.67 -8.45
N TYR A 42 9.62 16.51 -7.97
CA TYR A 42 10.89 16.35 -7.29
C TYR A 42 11.91 15.65 -8.21
N ALA A 43 13.01 16.33 -8.52
CA ALA A 43 14.09 15.76 -9.32
C ALA A 43 15.21 15.29 -8.38
N CYS A 44 15.40 13.97 -8.28
CA CYS A 44 16.46 13.38 -7.47
C CYS A 44 17.82 13.74 -8.06
N ALA A 45 18.78 14.06 -7.19
CA ALA A 45 20.14 14.41 -7.60
C ALA A 45 20.82 13.28 -8.40
N ALA A 46 21.79 13.66 -9.25
CA ALA A 46 22.61 12.70 -9.93
C ALA A 46 23.41 11.86 -8.91
N GLY A 47 23.45 10.54 -9.09
CA GLY A 47 24.08 9.59 -8.16
C GLY A 47 23.21 9.16 -6.99
N GLY A 48 22.06 9.80 -6.75
CA GLY A 48 21.09 9.35 -5.78
C GLY A 48 20.22 8.20 -6.32
N ASN A 49 19.80 7.28 -5.46
CA ASN A 49 18.80 6.28 -5.80
C ASN A 49 17.41 6.90 -5.59
N ASP A 50 16.64 7.05 -6.67
CA ASP A 50 15.31 7.63 -6.66
C ASP A 50 14.30 6.80 -5.87
N ASP A 51 14.55 5.51 -5.66
CA ASP A 51 13.70 4.64 -4.86
C ASP A 51 13.55 5.12 -3.42
N TRP A 52 14.62 5.59 -2.80
CA TRP A 52 14.56 6.14 -1.45
C TRP A 52 13.73 7.42 -1.35
N TYR A 53 13.75 8.26 -2.39
CA TYR A 53 13.01 9.52 -2.37
C TYR A 53 11.51 9.31 -2.50
N TRP A 54 11.06 8.46 -3.44
CA TRP A 54 9.62 8.19 -3.54
C TRP A 54 9.12 7.33 -2.36
N LEU A 55 9.94 6.40 -1.82
CA LEU A 55 9.60 5.64 -0.63
C LEU A 55 9.40 6.57 0.58
N ALA A 56 10.37 7.46 0.83
CA ALA A 56 10.27 8.43 1.91
C ALA A 56 9.04 9.34 1.77
N ALA A 57 8.76 9.83 0.55
CA ALA A 57 7.58 10.64 0.29
C ALA A 57 6.28 9.87 0.54
N ALA A 58 6.21 8.59 0.12
CA ALA A 58 5.03 7.76 0.32
C ALA A 58 4.81 7.43 1.81
N VAL A 59 5.87 7.15 2.55
CA VAL A 59 5.81 6.94 4.01
C VAL A 59 5.38 8.21 4.74
N ALA A 60 5.95 9.36 4.37
CA ALA A 60 5.58 10.65 4.96
C ALA A 60 4.12 11.06 4.70
N ALA A 61 3.53 10.60 3.59
CA ALA A 61 2.12 10.81 3.29
C ALA A 61 1.18 9.99 4.19
N GLY A 62 1.69 9.04 4.96
CA GLY A 62 0.95 8.23 5.90
C GLY A 62 -0.10 7.33 5.24
N ASP A 63 -1.15 7.00 5.99
CA ASP A 63 -2.19 6.06 5.56
C ASP A 63 -3.00 6.52 4.35
N ALA A 64 -3.07 7.81 4.09
CA ALA A 64 -3.71 8.38 2.92
C ALA A 64 -2.79 8.40 1.68
N GLY A 65 -1.50 8.08 1.85
CA GLY A 65 -0.51 8.07 0.77
C GLY A 65 -0.74 6.94 -0.22
N TRP A 66 -0.61 7.25 -1.51
CA TRP A 66 -0.57 6.26 -2.58
C TRP A 66 0.77 6.34 -3.31
N LEU A 67 1.36 5.21 -3.59
CA LEU A 67 2.48 5.08 -4.50
C LEU A 67 2.00 4.42 -5.80
N VAL A 68 1.91 5.19 -6.88
CA VAL A 68 1.46 4.66 -8.18
C VAL A 68 2.67 4.09 -8.91
N SER A 69 2.79 2.77 -8.94
CA SER A 69 3.93 2.08 -9.55
C SER A 69 3.57 0.64 -9.93
N ASN A 70 4.10 0.18 -11.07
CA ASN A 70 4.09 -1.24 -11.46
C ASN A 70 5.40 -1.94 -11.09
N ASP A 71 6.35 -1.23 -10.48
CA ASP A 71 7.58 -1.83 -9.99
C ASP A 71 7.29 -2.89 -8.91
N GLU A 72 7.98 -4.03 -9.00
CA GLU A 72 7.88 -5.10 -8.02
C GLU A 72 8.81 -4.90 -6.81
N MET A 73 9.62 -3.85 -6.80
CA MET A 73 10.50 -3.48 -5.69
C MET A 73 11.39 -4.65 -5.24
N ARG A 74 12.05 -5.29 -6.22
CA ARG A 74 12.93 -6.46 -5.99
C ARG A 74 14.40 -6.08 -5.85
N ALA A 75 14.74 -4.81 -5.97
CA ALA A 75 16.11 -4.34 -5.85
C ALA A 75 16.70 -4.69 -4.47
N PRO A 76 18.00 -5.03 -4.38
CA PRO A 76 18.62 -5.52 -3.13
C PRO A 76 18.48 -4.59 -1.94
N HIS A 77 18.42 -3.28 -2.16
CA HIS A 77 18.26 -2.30 -1.07
C HIS A 77 16.91 -2.40 -0.36
N PHE A 78 15.85 -2.90 -1.00
CA PHE A 78 14.57 -3.18 -0.31
C PHE A 78 14.69 -4.38 0.65
N GLY A 79 15.67 -5.27 0.43
CA GLY A 79 15.98 -6.37 1.35
C GLY A 79 16.52 -5.93 2.72
N MET A 80 16.97 -4.66 2.83
CA MET A 80 17.39 -4.07 4.12
C MET A 80 16.22 -3.64 5.00
N LEU A 81 15.01 -3.55 4.45
CA LEU A 81 13.82 -3.19 5.19
C LEU A 81 13.25 -4.42 5.92
N SER A 82 12.57 -4.19 7.04
CA SER A 82 11.79 -5.24 7.69
C SER A 82 10.82 -5.87 6.69
N ARG A 83 11.07 -7.12 6.32
CA ARG A 83 10.31 -7.79 5.25
C ARG A 83 8.81 -7.79 5.51
N GLY A 84 8.39 -8.10 6.72
CA GLY A 84 6.97 -8.17 7.08
C GLY A 84 6.30 -6.80 6.98
N ASP A 85 6.93 -5.78 7.53
CA ASP A 85 6.40 -4.41 7.53
C ASP A 85 6.38 -3.83 6.11
N PHE A 86 7.44 -4.04 5.34
CA PHE A 86 7.52 -3.58 3.96
C PHE A 86 6.45 -4.22 3.07
N LEU A 87 6.23 -5.52 3.18
CA LEU A 87 5.19 -6.21 2.39
C LEU A 87 3.79 -5.75 2.77
N ARG A 88 3.50 -5.54 4.07
CA ARG A 88 2.22 -4.98 4.52
C ARG A 88 2.03 -3.57 4.01
N TRP A 89 3.05 -2.72 4.12
CA TRP A 89 3.01 -1.36 3.59
C TRP A 89 2.78 -1.37 2.07
N LYS A 90 3.54 -2.17 1.32
CA LYS A 90 3.41 -2.32 -0.14
C LYS A 90 1.99 -2.73 -0.52
N ALA A 91 1.43 -3.72 0.17
CA ALA A 91 0.09 -4.26 -0.13
C ALA A 91 -1.05 -3.24 0.02
N ARG A 92 -0.87 -2.21 0.85
CA ARG A 92 -1.90 -1.20 1.12
C ARG A 92 -1.63 0.17 0.49
N THR A 93 -0.41 0.40 -0.01
CA THR A 93 0.03 1.71 -0.48
C THR A 93 0.24 1.76 -1.99
N VAL A 94 0.67 0.63 -2.59
CA VAL A 94 1.01 0.60 -4.01
C VAL A 94 -0.25 0.44 -4.86
N VAL A 95 -0.49 1.45 -5.70
CA VAL A 95 -1.54 1.47 -6.71
C VAL A 95 -0.95 0.97 -8.01
N LYS A 96 -1.41 -0.17 -8.50
CA LYS A 96 -1.07 -0.66 -9.83
C LYS A 96 -1.85 0.10 -10.89
N PHE A 97 -1.35 0.11 -12.12
CA PHE A 97 -2.00 0.80 -13.22
C PHE A 97 -1.85 0.06 -14.54
N GLU A 98 -2.83 0.25 -15.39
CA GLU A 98 -2.81 -0.17 -16.79
C GLU A 98 -2.94 1.06 -17.69
N MET A 99 -2.32 1.00 -18.86
CA MET A 99 -2.39 2.06 -19.87
C MET A 99 -2.85 1.45 -21.19
N ASP A 100 -3.95 1.96 -21.71
CA ASP A 100 -4.50 1.55 -23.00
C ASP A 100 -4.92 2.81 -23.80
N GLY A 101 -4.43 2.93 -25.04
CA GLY A 101 -4.82 3.99 -25.97
C GLY A 101 -4.71 5.43 -25.46
N GLY A 102 -3.93 5.66 -24.39
CA GLY A 102 -3.82 6.97 -23.72
C GLY A 102 -4.65 7.10 -22.45
N ASP A 103 -5.55 6.17 -22.21
CA ASP A 103 -6.28 6.06 -20.94
C ASP A 103 -5.45 5.35 -19.86
N VAL A 104 -5.74 5.70 -18.63
CA VAL A 104 -5.05 5.14 -17.45
C VAL A 104 -6.08 4.62 -16.46
N ALA A 105 -6.10 3.31 -16.28
CA ALA A 105 -6.84 2.66 -15.21
C ALA A 105 -5.94 2.52 -13.98
N LEU A 106 -6.42 2.95 -12.83
CA LEU A 106 -5.74 2.78 -11.55
C LEU A 106 -6.46 1.69 -10.76
N ALA A 107 -5.69 0.74 -10.23
CA ALA A 107 -6.15 -0.33 -9.33
C ALA A 107 -5.69 -0.01 -7.89
N PRO A 108 -6.49 0.73 -7.10
CA PRO A 108 -6.15 1.03 -5.72
C PRO A 108 -6.09 -0.25 -4.88
N PRO A 109 -5.11 -0.36 -3.98
CA PRO A 109 -5.05 -1.49 -3.06
C PRO A 109 -6.18 -1.41 -2.04
N PRO A 110 -6.47 -2.52 -1.33
CA PRO A 110 -7.37 -2.50 -0.19
C PRO A 110 -6.82 -1.56 0.90
N PRO A 111 -7.67 -1.00 1.77
CA PRO A 111 -7.25 -0.07 2.83
C PRO A 111 -6.40 -0.73 3.93
N TYR A 112 -6.24 -2.03 3.88
CA TYR A 112 -5.45 -2.83 4.82
C TYR A 112 -4.71 -3.95 4.09
N SER A 113 -3.62 -4.45 4.71
CA SER A 113 -2.90 -5.61 4.21
C SER A 113 -3.70 -6.90 4.45
N GLU A 114 -3.81 -7.75 3.43
CA GLU A 114 -4.46 -9.07 3.51
C GLU A 114 -3.57 -10.14 4.20
N SER A 115 -2.52 -9.75 4.89
CA SER A 115 -1.67 -10.67 5.65
C SER A 115 -2.16 -10.84 7.09
N ALA A 116 -1.95 -12.03 7.68
CA ALA A 116 -2.20 -12.24 9.09
C ALA A 116 -1.36 -11.24 9.93
N GLN A 117 -1.96 -10.70 10.97
CA GLN A 117 -1.35 -9.73 11.87
C GLN A 117 -1.46 -10.22 13.31
N PHE A 118 -0.54 -9.77 14.16
CA PHE A 118 -0.56 -10.08 15.57
C PHE A 118 -0.29 -8.81 16.38
N ASP A 119 -1.11 -8.57 17.40
CA ASP A 119 -0.94 -7.48 18.35
C ASP A 119 -1.27 -7.93 19.79
N ALA A 120 -1.39 -6.98 20.71
CA ALA A 120 -1.74 -7.27 22.09
C ALA A 120 -3.13 -7.95 22.27
N GLY A 121 -4.03 -7.81 21.29
CA GLY A 121 -5.35 -8.44 21.27
C GLY A 121 -5.35 -9.85 20.70
N GLY A 122 -4.23 -10.30 20.10
CA GLY A 122 -4.09 -11.63 19.51
C GLY A 122 -3.85 -11.65 18.02
N TRP A 123 -4.23 -12.75 17.39
CA TRP A 123 -4.11 -12.92 15.94
C TRP A 123 -5.32 -12.36 15.21
N HIS A 124 -5.04 -11.66 14.11
CA HIS A 124 -6.03 -11.15 13.17
C HIS A 124 -5.73 -11.75 11.80
N VAL A 125 -6.60 -12.64 11.35
CA VAL A 125 -6.44 -13.35 10.08
C VAL A 125 -7.50 -12.86 9.10
N PRO A 126 -7.13 -12.32 7.94
CA PRO A 126 -8.11 -11.93 6.93
C PRO A 126 -8.75 -13.18 6.31
N ALA A 127 -10.06 -13.19 6.20
CA ALA A 127 -10.84 -14.27 5.62
C ALA A 127 -11.80 -13.73 4.57
N ARG A 128 -11.94 -14.42 3.43
CA ARG A 128 -13.00 -14.13 2.47
C ARG A 128 -14.26 -14.89 2.88
N VAL A 129 -15.35 -14.16 3.03
CA VAL A 129 -16.65 -14.80 3.30
C VAL A 129 -17.18 -15.36 2.00
N GLY A 130 -17.18 -16.68 1.89
CA GLY A 130 -17.83 -17.38 0.77
C GLY A 130 -19.35 -17.33 0.86
N ALA A 131 -20.03 -17.41 -0.27
CA ALA A 131 -21.51 -17.42 -0.35
C ALA A 131 -22.17 -18.65 0.29
N GLY A 132 -21.40 -19.57 0.91
CA GLY A 132 -21.88 -20.83 1.47
C GLY A 132 -21.28 -21.19 2.84
N ALA A 133 -20.76 -20.24 3.60
CA ALA A 133 -20.28 -20.53 4.95
C ALA A 133 -21.45 -20.89 5.88
N GLY A 134 -21.73 -22.17 5.96
CA GLY A 134 -22.58 -22.77 7.00
C GLY A 134 -22.02 -22.49 8.40
N GLU A 135 -22.89 -22.61 9.40
CA GLU A 135 -22.61 -22.34 10.80
C GLU A 135 -21.29 -22.97 11.27
N ALA A 136 -20.31 -22.12 11.61
CA ALA A 136 -19.07 -22.58 12.22
C ALA A 136 -19.33 -22.92 13.68
N SER A 137 -19.07 -24.20 14.04
CA SER A 137 -19.07 -24.75 15.38
C SER A 137 -18.26 -23.88 16.36
N ALA A 138 -18.92 -23.51 17.42
CA ALA A 138 -18.52 -23.15 18.79
C ALA A 138 -17.03 -22.81 19.10
N ALA A 139 -16.44 -21.85 18.42
CA ALA A 139 -15.48 -20.95 19.03
C ALA A 139 -16.13 -19.56 18.93
N THR A 140 -16.19 -18.79 20.02
CA THR A 140 -16.86 -17.51 20.04
C THR A 140 -16.11 -16.51 19.16
N VAL A 141 -16.35 -16.59 17.86
CA VAL A 141 -15.85 -15.64 16.87
C VAL A 141 -16.99 -14.67 16.59
N VAL A 142 -16.89 -13.45 17.11
CA VAL A 142 -17.83 -12.39 16.77
C VAL A 142 -17.51 -11.92 15.35
N VAL A 143 -18.03 -12.62 14.37
CA VAL A 143 -17.98 -12.15 12.97
C VAL A 143 -19.19 -11.24 12.76
N ARG A 144 -18.96 -9.93 12.65
CA ARG A 144 -19.96 -9.08 11.98
C ARG A 144 -20.08 -9.61 10.56
N ARG A 145 -21.24 -10.09 10.16
CA ARG A 145 -21.51 -10.62 8.81
C ARG A 145 -21.22 -9.52 7.78
N PRO A 146 -20.10 -9.55 7.06
CA PRO A 146 -19.90 -8.67 5.92
C PRO A 146 -20.69 -9.19 4.72
N ALA A 147 -20.92 -8.32 3.72
CA ALA A 147 -21.55 -8.72 2.48
C ALA A 147 -20.77 -9.85 1.79
N PRO A 148 -21.43 -10.73 0.99
CA PRO A 148 -20.76 -11.79 0.23
C PRO A 148 -19.60 -11.23 -0.60
N GLY A 149 -18.42 -11.85 -0.50
CA GLY A 149 -17.18 -11.39 -1.18
C GLY A 149 -16.39 -10.32 -0.43
N ALA A 150 -16.91 -9.76 0.67
CA ALA A 150 -16.17 -8.84 1.52
C ALA A 150 -15.12 -9.58 2.36
N LEU A 151 -14.00 -8.90 2.62
CA LEU A 151 -12.99 -9.37 3.56
C LEU A 151 -13.48 -9.14 5.00
N ALA A 152 -13.38 -10.19 5.79
CA ALA A 152 -13.59 -10.15 7.23
C ALA A 152 -12.29 -10.48 7.96
N TRP A 153 -12.19 -10.07 9.22
CA TRP A 153 -11.07 -10.43 10.07
C TRP A 153 -11.53 -11.46 11.11
N LEU A 154 -10.86 -12.62 11.12
CA LEU A 154 -10.94 -13.55 12.22
C LEU A 154 -9.97 -13.09 13.31
N CYS A 155 -10.50 -12.61 14.43
CA CYS A 155 -9.70 -12.18 15.56
C CYS A 155 -9.71 -13.27 16.63
N CYS A 156 -8.54 -13.85 16.89
CA CYS A 156 -8.35 -14.90 17.91
C CYS A 156 -7.61 -14.27 19.09
N ALA A 157 -8.33 -13.98 20.16
CA ALA A 157 -7.71 -13.53 21.41
C ALA A 157 -6.89 -14.68 22.05
N PRO A 158 -5.75 -14.38 22.68
CA PRO A 158 -5.06 -15.40 23.47
C PRO A 158 -5.98 -15.93 24.57
N ALA A 159 -5.94 -17.25 24.78
CA ALA A 159 -6.69 -17.84 25.87
C ALA A 159 -6.27 -17.18 27.21
N PRO A 160 -7.23 -16.88 28.10
CA PRO A 160 -6.89 -16.34 29.40
C PRO A 160 -5.91 -17.29 30.08
N SER A 161 -4.77 -16.77 30.54
CA SER A 161 -3.78 -17.55 31.27
C SER A 161 -4.45 -18.13 32.51
N VAL A 162 -4.61 -19.44 32.57
CA VAL A 162 -5.01 -20.13 33.79
C VAL A 162 -3.86 -19.94 34.80
N ARG A 163 -4.01 -18.94 35.68
CA ARG A 163 -3.11 -18.83 36.83
C ARG A 163 -3.29 -20.11 37.62
N SER A 164 -2.28 -20.97 37.58
CA SER A 164 -2.17 -22.10 38.47
C SER A 164 -2.20 -21.57 39.92
N GLN A 165 -3.35 -21.68 40.57
CA GLN A 165 -3.46 -21.55 42.00
C GLN A 165 -2.76 -22.80 42.58
N ARG A 166 -1.43 -22.74 42.75
CA ARG A 166 -0.75 -23.60 43.69
C ARG A 166 -1.13 -23.09 45.07
N GLN A 167 -2.13 -23.71 45.65
CA GLN A 167 -2.39 -23.61 47.08
C GLN A 167 -1.17 -24.11 47.86
N LYS A 168 -0.79 -23.29 48.83
CA LYS A 168 0.18 -23.67 49.86
C LYS A 168 -0.45 -24.66 50.83
#